data_a9f953a7321b9bc7adbcf1d89e99285c
#
_entry.id   a9f953a7321b9bc7adbcf1d89e99285c
#
_cell.length_a   1.000
_cell.length_b   1.000
_cell.length_c   1.000
_cell.angle_alpha   90.00
_cell.angle_beta   90.00
_cell.angle_gamma   90.00
#
_symmetry.space_group_name_H-M   'P 1'
#
loop_
_entity.id
_entity.type
_entity.pdbx_description
1 polymer ?
#
loop_
_entity_poly.entity_id
_entity_poly.type
_entity_poly.pdbx_seq_one_letter_code
_entity_poly.pdbx_strand_id
1 'polypeptide(L)'
;MTPIIQSLLDTDLYKFTMLQVMLHQFPQAHSVYEFRCRNETTVYPLADIREDFERELEALCMLRFQDDELDYLRRLRFIKSDFVDYLELFQLKRRFVTHWSDEKGRLNIRIEGPMIQAMFFEIYILSIVNELYFRRLETPEVMAEGERRLQEKAGRLKELAVQQNPADPPFLISDFGTRRRYNLAWQEHVIRTLLEAAPDIVRGTSNVYLAKKLGITPIGTMAHEFLQAFQAFDSRLRDFQRAALESWVHEYRGDLGIALTDVVGMDAFLRDFDLYF
;
A
#
# COMPACT_ATOMS: atom_id res chain seq x y z
N MET A 1 5.49 18.30 -16.73
CA MET A 1 6.16 17.56 -15.63
C MET A 1 5.88 16.08 -15.80
N THR A 2 6.81 15.21 -15.41
CA THR A 2 6.56 13.77 -15.38
C THR A 2 5.54 13.47 -14.26
N PRO A 3 4.51 12.64 -14.51
CA PRO A 3 3.54 12.27 -13.49
C PRO A 3 4.20 11.60 -12.28
N ILE A 4 3.61 11.78 -11.10
CA ILE A 4 4.10 11.20 -9.84
C ILE A 4 3.97 9.67 -9.89
N ILE A 5 2.80 9.18 -10.31
CA ILE A 5 2.59 7.74 -10.52
C ILE A 5 2.80 7.44 -12.00
N GLN A 6 3.74 6.54 -12.29
CA GLN A 6 4.12 6.18 -13.66
C GLN A 6 3.76 4.72 -13.99
N SER A 7 3.43 3.93 -13.00
CA SER A 7 3.09 2.50 -13.11
C SER A 7 1.96 2.15 -12.15
N LEU A 8 1.03 1.31 -12.58
CA LEU A 8 0.01 0.76 -11.69
C LEU A 8 0.57 -0.29 -10.71
N LEU A 9 1.83 -0.69 -10.85
CA LEU A 9 2.54 -1.46 -9.82
C LEU A 9 3.05 -0.59 -8.66
N ASP A 10 3.04 0.76 -8.78
CA ASP A 10 3.51 1.67 -7.74
C ASP A 10 2.51 1.78 -6.58
N THR A 11 2.22 0.63 -6.00
CA THR A 11 1.31 0.45 -4.87
C THR A 11 1.74 -0.75 -4.02
N ASP A 12 1.11 -0.93 -2.88
CA ASP A 12 1.41 -2.02 -1.96
C ASP A 12 0.83 -3.35 -2.44
N LEU A 13 1.57 -4.45 -2.28
CA LEU A 13 1.16 -5.80 -2.70
C LEU A 13 -0.21 -6.19 -2.15
N TYR A 14 -0.52 -5.83 -0.90
CA TYR A 14 -1.81 -6.17 -0.30
C TYR A 14 -3.02 -5.59 -1.07
N LYS A 15 -2.84 -4.54 -1.89
CA LYS A 15 -3.92 -4.06 -2.76
C LYS A 15 -4.26 -5.04 -3.88
N PHE A 16 -3.26 -5.71 -4.44
CA PHE A 16 -3.48 -6.77 -5.43
C PHE A 16 -4.13 -8.00 -4.81
N THR A 17 -3.58 -8.46 -3.69
CA THR A 17 -4.08 -9.66 -3.02
C THR A 17 -5.51 -9.48 -2.52
N MET A 18 -5.83 -8.38 -1.86
CA MET A 18 -7.20 -8.08 -1.45
C MET A 18 -8.14 -7.91 -2.65
N LEU A 19 -7.69 -7.23 -3.72
CA LEU A 19 -8.50 -7.06 -4.93
C LEU A 19 -8.84 -8.41 -5.57
N GLN A 20 -7.90 -9.36 -5.61
CA GLN A 20 -8.15 -10.70 -6.12
C GLN A 20 -9.27 -11.41 -5.34
N VAL A 21 -9.25 -11.35 -4.01
CA VAL A 21 -10.35 -11.89 -3.19
C VAL A 21 -11.67 -11.17 -3.49
N MET A 22 -11.66 -9.83 -3.57
CA MET A 22 -12.88 -9.06 -3.85
C MET A 22 -13.44 -9.36 -5.23
N LEU A 23 -12.59 -9.51 -6.23
CA LEU A 23 -13.02 -9.86 -7.59
C LEU A 23 -13.69 -11.23 -7.65
N HIS A 24 -13.11 -12.22 -6.98
CA HIS A 24 -13.58 -13.61 -7.06
C HIS A 24 -14.81 -13.88 -6.19
N GLN A 25 -14.89 -13.24 -5.02
CA GLN A 25 -15.90 -13.61 -4.02
C GLN A 25 -16.95 -12.51 -3.79
N PHE A 26 -16.58 -11.23 -3.97
CA PHE A 26 -17.44 -10.08 -3.65
C PHE A 26 -17.44 -9.00 -4.74
N PRO A 27 -17.60 -9.36 -6.04
CA PRO A 27 -17.45 -8.40 -7.15
C PRO A 27 -18.46 -7.24 -7.11
N GLN A 28 -19.61 -7.41 -6.45
CA GLN A 28 -20.62 -6.35 -6.29
C GLN A 28 -20.41 -5.48 -5.05
N ALA A 29 -19.38 -5.73 -4.23
CA ALA A 29 -19.10 -4.89 -3.08
C ALA A 29 -18.86 -3.44 -3.49
N HIS A 30 -19.40 -2.52 -2.71
CA HIS A 30 -19.26 -1.07 -2.91
C HIS A 30 -18.52 -0.46 -1.72
N SER A 31 -17.67 0.52 -1.98
CA SER A 31 -16.88 1.15 -0.91
C SER A 31 -16.77 2.67 -1.09
N VAL A 32 -16.54 3.32 0.04
CA VAL A 32 -16.26 4.75 0.15
C VAL A 32 -14.98 4.95 0.94
N TYR A 33 -14.03 5.67 0.35
CA TYR A 33 -12.80 6.12 1.02
C TYR A 33 -12.82 7.64 1.13
N GLU A 34 -12.45 8.15 2.28
CA GLU A 34 -12.32 9.58 2.50
C GLU A 34 -10.91 9.92 2.97
N PHE A 35 -10.24 10.80 2.23
CA PHE A 35 -9.00 11.42 2.67
C PHE A 35 -9.31 12.66 3.50
N ARG A 36 -8.72 12.71 4.68
CA ARG A 36 -8.74 13.88 5.57
C ARG A 36 -7.35 14.10 6.16
N CYS A 37 -6.79 15.28 5.98
CA CYS A 37 -5.56 15.64 6.67
C CYS A 37 -5.84 15.78 8.18
N ARG A 38 -5.10 15.04 9.00
CA ARG A 38 -5.25 15.08 10.48
C ARG A 38 -4.35 16.11 11.15
N ASN A 39 -3.40 16.71 10.41
CA ASN A 39 -2.55 17.74 10.93
C ASN A 39 -3.36 19.02 11.10
N GLU A 40 -3.41 19.55 12.30
CA GLU A 40 -4.07 20.83 12.59
C GLU A 40 -3.33 21.99 11.93
N THR A 41 -2.01 21.87 11.83
CA THR A 41 -1.13 22.86 11.18
C THR A 41 -0.28 22.19 10.13
N THR A 42 -0.34 22.71 8.91
CA THR A 42 0.56 22.42 7.80
C THR A 42 1.40 23.66 7.50
N VAL A 43 2.56 23.50 6.86
CA VAL A 43 3.41 24.64 6.49
C VAL A 43 2.67 25.60 5.54
N TYR A 44 1.81 25.05 4.70
CA TYR A 44 0.88 25.80 3.86
C TYR A 44 -0.43 25.01 3.68
N PRO A 45 -1.55 25.66 3.28
CA PRO A 45 -2.83 24.99 3.10
C PRO A 45 -2.76 23.91 2.01
N LEU A 46 -3.31 22.72 2.27
CA LEU A 46 -3.41 21.68 1.25
C LEU A 46 -4.33 22.04 0.07
N ALA A 47 -5.17 23.06 0.23
CA ALA A 47 -5.94 23.63 -0.88
C ALA A 47 -5.03 24.09 -2.03
N ASP A 48 -3.82 24.52 -1.73
CA ASP A 48 -2.87 25.09 -2.70
C ASP A 48 -2.32 24.03 -3.69
N ILE A 49 -2.40 22.74 -3.35
CA ILE A 49 -2.00 21.66 -4.26
C ILE A 49 -3.16 21.09 -5.07
N ARG A 50 -4.37 21.61 -4.92
CA ARG A 50 -5.59 21.02 -5.51
C ARG A 50 -5.56 20.92 -7.04
N GLU A 51 -5.04 21.94 -7.72
CA GLU A 51 -4.94 21.93 -9.19
C GLU A 51 -3.86 20.94 -9.67
N ASP A 52 -2.73 20.88 -8.95
CA ASP A 52 -1.69 19.90 -9.21
C ASP A 52 -2.22 18.49 -8.99
N PHE A 53 -2.98 18.28 -7.92
CA PHE A 53 -3.63 17.01 -7.62
C PHE A 53 -4.59 16.56 -8.72
N GLU A 54 -5.42 17.47 -9.27
CA GLU A 54 -6.31 17.13 -10.39
C GLU A 54 -5.52 16.65 -11.62
N ARG A 55 -4.44 17.33 -11.97
CA ARG A 55 -3.57 16.91 -13.10
C ARG A 55 -2.96 15.54 -12.89
N GLU A 56 -2.46 15.27 -11.68
CA GLU A 56 -1.90 13.96 -11.33
C GLU A 56 -2.97 12.86 -11.31
N LEU A 57 -4.18 13.17 -10.84
CA LEU A 57 -5.32 12.24 -10.85
C LEU A 57 -5.77 11.90 -12.27
N GLU A 58 -5.83 12.88 -13.19
CA GLU A 58 -6.11 12.64 -14.60
C GLU A 58 -5.04 11.74 -15.22
N ALA A 59 -3.75 12.03 -14.97
CA ALA A 59 -2.64 11.22 -15.46
C ALA A 59 -2.70 9.79 -14.93
N LEU A 60 -2.99 9.60 -13.64
CA LEU A 60 -3.18 8.29 -13.00
C LEU A 60 -4.30 7.50 -13.71
N CYS A 61 -5.43 8.14 -14.00
CA CYS A 61 -6.57 7.49 -14.64
C CYS A 61 -6.33 7.11 -16.12
N MET A 62 -5.25 7.61 -16.74
CA MET A 62 -4.85 7.21 -18.09
C MET A 62 -3.95 5.97 -18.10
N LEU A 63 -3.38 5.59 -16.97
CA LEU A 63 -2.46 4.45 -16.89
C LEU A 63 -3.17 3.12 -17.18
N ARG A 64 -2.39 2.20 -17.74
CA ARG A 64 -2.70 0.79 -17.93
C ARG A 64 -1.53 -0.05 -17.45
N PHE A 65 -1.80 -1.28 -17.04
CA PHE A 65 -0.74 -2.25 -16.85
C PHE A 65 -0.03 -2.52 -18.17
N GLN A 66 1.30 -2.56 -18.13
CA GLN A 66 2.13 -2.92 -19.28
C GLN A 66 2.36 -4.44 -19.30
N ASP A 67 2.70 -5.01 -20.45
CA ASP A 67 2.88 -6.45 -20.59
C ASP A 67 3.93 -7.02 -19.62
N ASP A 68 5.04 -6.31 -19.43
CA ASP A 68 6.11 -6.72 -18.52
C ASP A 68 5.72 -6.60 -17.03
N GLU A 69 4.73 -5.78 -16.71
CA GLU A 69 4.13 -5.67 -15.38
C GLU A 69 3.16 -6.82 -15.11
N LEU A 70 2.33 -7.17 -16.10
CA LEU A 70 1.43 -8.31 -16.03
C LEU A 70 2.23 -9.62 -15.95
N ASP A 71 3.29 -9.75 -16.73
CA ASP A 71 4.20 -10.91 -16.68
C ASP A 71 4.90 -11.03 -15.32
N TYR A 72 5.27 -9.91 -14.70
CA TYR A 72 5.80 -9.93 -13.35
C TYR A 72 4.77 -10.46 -12.35
N LEU A 73 3.52 -9.99 -12.40
CA LEU A 73 2.46 -10.46 -11.51
C LEU A 73 2.15 -11.94 -11.73
N ARG A 74 2.14 -12.45 -12.99
CA ARG A 74 1.93 -13.87 -13.31
C ARG A 74 2.98 -14.79 -12.67
N ARG A 75 4.19 -14.30 -12.39
CA ARG A 75 5.25 -15.08 -11.72
C ARG A 75 5.06 -15.19 -10.22
N LEU A 76 4.21 -14.40 -9.62
CA LEU A 76 3.87 -14.49 -8.20
C LEU A 76 2.85 -15.63 -8.03
N ARG A 77 3.27 -16.74 -7.42
CA ARG A 77 2.49 -18.01 -7.37
C ARG A 77 1.09 -17.87 -6.77
N PHE A 78 0.89 -16.87 -5.91
CA PHE A 78 -0.39 -16.58 -5.26
C PHE A 78 -1.29 -15.64 -6.08
N ILE A 79 -0.79 -15.07 -7.16
CA ILE A 79 -1.58 -14.28 -8.11
C ILE A 79 -2.11 -15.21 -9.20
N LYS A 80 -3.44 -15.28 -9.32
CA LYS A 80 -4.11 -16.16 -10.28
C LYS A 80 -4.15 -15.57 -11.69
N SER A 81 -4.13 -16.42 -12.71
CA SER A 81 -4.09 -15.99 -14.12
C SER A 81 -5.32 -15.19 -14.52
N ASP A 82 -6.50 -15.62 -14.12
CA ASP A 82 -7.77 -14.93 -14.40
C ASP A 82 -7.83 -13.53 -13.75
N PHE A 83 -7.21 -13.36 -12.59
CA PHE A 83 -7.04 -12.04 -11.99
C PHE A 83 -6.09 -11.17 -12.84
N VAL A 84 -4.99 -11.70 -13.37
CA VAL A 84 -4.10 -10.94 -14.25
C VAL A 84 -4.79 -10.58 -15.56
N ASP A 85 -5.60 -11.48 -16.11
CA ASP A 85 -6.41 -11.19 -17.30
C ASP A 85 -7.45 -10.07 -17.04
N TYR A 86 -8.00 -10.00 -15.82
CA TYR A 86 -8.79 -8.84 -15.41
C TYR A 86 -7.96 -7.55 -15.33
N LEU A 87 -6.73 -7.61 -14.81
CA LEU A 87 -5.84 -6.45 -14.72
C LEU A 87 -5.42 -5.90 -16.09
N GLU A 88 -5.31 -6.74 -17.11
CA GLU A 88 -5.06 -6.32 -18.50
C GLU A 88 -6.14 -5.34 -19.01
N LEU A 89 -7.38 -5.55 -18.59
CA LEU A 89 -8.52 -4.68 -18.95
C LEU A 89 -8.74 -3.54 -17.94
N PHE A 90 -7.99 -3.54 -16.83
CA PHE A 90 -8.21 -2.62 -15.72
C PHE A 90 -7.80 -1.19 -16.06
N GLN A 91 -8.63 -0.26 -15.60
CA GLN A 91 -8.35 1.17 -15.63
C GLN A 91 -9.08 1.87 -14.51
N LEU A 92 -8.37 2.69 -13.77
CA LEU A 92 -8.96 3.59 -12.79
C LEU A 92 -9.89 4.60 -13.47
N LYS A 93 -11.08 4.81 -12.90
CA LYS A 93 -12.10 5.70 -13.51
C LYS A 93 -12.20 6.99 -12.71
N ARG A 94 -11.81 8.11 -13.33
CA ARG A 94 -11.84 9.47 -12.74
C ARG A 94 -13.18 9.78 -12.05
N ARG A 95 -14.29 9.31 -12.60
CA ARG A 95 -15.66 9.55 -12.10
C ARG A 95 -15.91 9.08 -10.67
N PHE A 96 -15.08 8.18 -10.12
CA PHE A 96 -15.22 7.68 -8.75
C PHE A 96 -14.56 8.60 -7.71
N VAL A 97 -13.81 9.61 -8.13
CA VAL A 97 -13.09 10.51 -7.24
C VAL A 97 -13.69 11.91 -7.31
N THR A 98 -14.09 12.43 -6.17
CA THR A 98 -14.46 13.84 -5.96
C THR A 98 -13.50 14.48 -4.97
N HIS A 99 -13.17 15.75 -5.18
CA HIS A 99 -12.33 16.49 -4.24
C HIS A 99 -12.74 17.95 -4.16
N TRP A 100 -12.56 18.54 -3.00
CA TRP A 100 -12.89 19.94 -2.73
C TRP A 100 -11.97 20.50 -1.64
N SER A 101 -11.90 21.81 -1.56
CA SER A 101 -11.29 22.51 -0.44
C SER A 101 -12.38 23.05 0.48
N ASP A 102 -12.19 22.92 1.79
CA ASP A 102 -13.09 23.52 2.76
C ASP A 102 -12.66 24.97 3.10
N GLU A 103 -13.49 25.65 3.90
CA GLU A 103 -13.27 27.04 4.33
C GLU A 103 -11.96 27.24 5.14
N LYS A 104 -11.40 26.17 5.68
CA LYS A 104 -10.12 26.16 6.40
C LYS A 104 -8.90 25.86 5.51
N GLY A 105 -9.09 25.80 4.18
CA GLY A 105 -8.02 25.48 3.25
C GLY A 105 -7.56 24.02 3.29
N ARG A 106 -8.38 23.10 3.81
CA ARG A 106 -8.07 21.66 3.80
C ARG A 106 -8.54 21.02 2.51
N LEU A 107 -7.70 20.19 1.94
CA LEU A 107 -8.07 19.31 0.83
C LEU A 107 -8.85 18.10 1.38
N ASN A 108 -10.02 17.88 0.84
CA ASN A 108 -10.85 16.70 1.10
C ASN A 108 -10.98 15.92 -0.21
N ILE A 109 -10.87 14.60 -0.15
CA ILE A 109 -11.01 13.72 -1.31
C ILE A 109 -11.93 12.57 -0.91
N ARG A 110 -12.91 12.27 -1.75
CA ARG A 110 -13.82 11.14 -1.60
C ARG A 110 -13.77 10.27 -2.82
N ILE A 111 -13.56 8.98 -2.61
CA ILE A 111 -13.58 7.93 -3.63
C ILE A 111 -14.79 7.06 -3.34
N GLU A 112 -15.70 6.91 -4.30
CA GLU A 112 -16.92 6.14 -4.14
C GLU A 112 -17.22 5.33 -5.39
N GLY A 113 -17.38 4.01 -5.23
CA GLY A 113 -17.65 3.14 -6.36
C GLY A 113 -17.56 1.66 -6.02
N PRO A 114 -17.63 0.78 -7.04
CA PRO A 114 -17.36 -0.65 -6.83
C PRO A 114 -16.01 -0.84 -6.14
N MET A 115 -15.98 -1.66 -5.08
CA MET A 115 -14.77 -1.84 -4.27
C MET A 115 -13.58 -2.32 -5.11
N ILE A 116 -13.82 -3.16 -6.11
CA ILE A 116 -12.82 -3.63 -7.08
C ILE A 116 -12.19 -2.50 -7.93
N GLN A 117 -12.72 -1.30 -7.89
CA GLN A 117 -12.17 -0.09 -8.51
C GLN A 117 -11.66 0.91 -7.48
N ALA A 118 -12.48 1.16 -6.44
CA ALA A 118 -12.23 2.23 -5.48
C ALA A 118 -11.02 1.96 -4.58
N MET A 119 -10.77 0.70 -4.19
CA MET A 119 -9.70 0.35 -3.25
C MET A 119 -8.28 0.64 -3.76
N PHE A 120 -8.07 0.64 -5.08
CA PHE A 120 -6.76 0.92 -5.66
C PHE A 120 -6.37 2.39 -5.57
N PHE A 121 -7.34 3.31 -5.51
CA PHE A 121 -7.05 4.73 -5.42
C PHE A 121 -6.33 5.13 -4.13
N GLU A 122 -6.55 4.42 -3.02
CA GLU A 122 -6.05 4.84 -1.69
C GLU A 122 -4.56 5.16 -1.71
N ILE A 123 -3.73 4.20 -2.11
CA ILE A 123 -2.27 4.34 -2.03
C ILE A 123 -1.76 5.40 -3.01
N TYR A 124 -2.29 5.41 -4.23
CA TYR A 124 -1.90 6.41 -5.23
C TYR A 124 -2.25 7.82 -4.78
N ILE A 125 -3.46 8.05 -4.27
CA ILE A 125 -3.90 9.35 -3.80
C ILE A 125 -3.04 9.83 -2.63
N LEU A 126 -2.76 8.95 -1.66
CA LEU A 126 -1.91 9.29 -0.54
C LEU A 126 -0.48 9.63 -0.97
N SER A 127 0.08 8.87 -1.90
CA SER A 127 1.42 9.13 -2.46
C SER A 127 1.46 10.45 -3.23
N ILE A 128 0.44 10.72 -4.07
CA ILE A 128 0.33 11.97 -4.84
C ILE A 128 0.25 13.18 -3.90
N VAL A 129 -0.66 13.14 -2.91
CA VAL A 129 -0.83 14.25 -1.97
C VAL A 129 0.45 14.52 -1.18
N ASN A 130 1.11 13.47 -0.67
CA ASN A 130 2.36 13.62 0.07
C ASN A 130 3.47 14.18 -0.82
N GLU A 131 3.67 13.64 -2.01
CA GLU A 131 4.73 14.11 -2.90
C GLU A 131 4.50 15.55 -3.36
N LEU A 132 3.26 15.94 -3.71
CA LEU A 132 2.93 17.33 -4.04
C LEU A 132 3.19 18.27 -2.86
N TYR A 133 2.84 17.83 -1.65
CA TYR A 133 3.10 18.60 -0.44
C TYR A 133 4.60 18.80 -0.20
N PHE A 134 5.38 17.73 -0.20
CA PHE A 134 6.80 17.79 0.10
C PHE A 134 7.64 18.43 -1.01
N ARG A 135 7.22 18.33 -2.26
CA ARG A 135 7.91 18.97 -3.40
C ARG A 135 8.09 20.49 -3.22
N ARG A 136 7.14 21.15 -2.53
CA ARG A 136 7.22 22.58 -2.21
C ARG A 136 8.10 22.89 -1.01
N LEU A 137 8.44 21.90 -0.20
CA LEU A 137 9.26 22.03 1.01
C LEU A 137 10.68 21.51 0.79
N GLU A 138 10.97 20.99 -0.39
CA GLU A 138 12.26 20.42 -0.72
C GLU A 138 13.33 21.52 -0.82
N THR A 139 14.38 21.40 0.00
CA THR A 139 15.58 22.21 -0.06
C THR A 139 16.81 21.33 0.10
N PRO A 140 18.00 21.79 -0.30
CA PRO A 140 19.24 21.04 -0.09
C PRO A 140 19.46 20.64 1.37
N GLU A 141 19.08 21.49 2.32
CA GLU A 141 19.23 21.25 3.76
C GLU A 141 18.30 20.12 4.23
N VAL A 142 17.03 20.10 3.75
CA VAL A 142 16.07 19.04 4.04
C VAL A 142 16.58 17.70 3.51
N MET A 143 17.10 17.68 2.28
CA MET A 143 17.64 16.46 1.68
C MET A 143 18.90 15.98 2.42
N ALA A 144 19.80 16.89 2.80
CA ALA A 144 21.00 16.55 3.59
C ALA A 144 20.65 15.97 4.96
N GLU A 145 19.63 16.53 5.64
CA GLU A 145 19.15 15.99 6.91
C GLU A 145 18.48 14.63 6.73
N GLY A 146 17.72 14.45 5.65
CA GLY A 146 17.14 13.15 5.28
C GLY A 146 18.24 12.09 5.12
N GLU A 147 19.29 12.41 4.37
CA GLU A 147 20.43 11.52 4.14
C GLU A 147 21.16 11.18 5.46
N ARG A 148 21.45 12.18 6.28
CA ARG A 148 22.05 11.96 7.61
C ARG A 148 21.26 10.97 8.46
N ARG A 149 19.92 11.12 8.52
CA ARG A 149 19.03 10.21 9.26
C ARG A 149 18.99 8.81 8.66
N LEU A 150 19.05 8.72 7.33
CA LEU A 150 19.08 7.43 6.64
C LEU A 150 20.38 6.69 6.97
N GLN A 151 21.52 7.34 6.90
CA GLN A 151 22.83 6.74 7.21
C GLN A 151 22.91 6.32 8.68
N GLU A 152 22.41 7.13 9.61
CA GLU A 152 22.31 6.76 11.02
C GLU A 152 21.46 5.50 11.22
N LYS A 153 20.30 5.42 10.58
CA LYS A 153 19.40 4.26 10.63
C LYS A 153 20.07 3.02 10.03
N ALA A 154 20.71 3.16 8.88
CA ALA A 154 21.44 2.08 8.22
C ALA A 154 22.58 1.53 9.09
N GLY A 155 23.33 2.42 9.74
CA GLY A 155 24.36 2.05 10.71
C GLY A 155 23.80 1.23 11.87
N ARG A 156 22.70 1.69 12.49
CA ARG A 156 22.02 0.96 13.58
C ARG A 156 21.54 -0.43 13.15
N LEU A 157 20.97 -0.55 11.94
CA LEU A 157 20.53 -1.85 11.42
C LEU A 157 21.71 -2.79 11.18
N LYS A 158 22.83 -2.27 10.69
CA LYS A 158 24.08 -3.06 10.53
C LYS A 158 24.60 -3.56 11.89
N GLU A 159 24.58 -2.73 12.91
CA GLU A 159 24.96 -3.14 14.26
C GLU A 159 24.04 -4.24 14.81
N LEU A 160 22.73 -4.10 14.63
CA LEU A 160 21.76 -5.12 15.03
C LEU A 160 21.99 -6.45 14.29
N ALA A 161 22.30 -6.39 12.99
CA ALA A 161 22.61 -7.59 12.20
C ALA A 161 23.80 -8.37 12.77
N VAL A 162 24.86 -7.65 13.18
CA VAL A 162 26.06 -8.26 13.78
C VAL A 162 25.80 -8.81 15.19
N GLN A 163 24.94 -8.15 15.96
CA GLN A 163 24.64 -8.53 17.34
C GLN A 163 23.61 -9.66 17.47
N GLN A 164 22.94 -10.02 16.37
CA GLN A 164 21.91 -11.05 16.38
C GLN A 164 22.49 -12.40 16.79
N ASN A 165 21.95 -12.99 17.85
CA ASN A 165 22.31 -14.35 18.26
C ASN A 165 21.70 -15.35 17.26
N PRO A 166 22.50 -16.26 16.65
CA PRO A 166 21.98 -17.26 15.73
C PRO A 166 20.93 -18.22 16.33
N ALA A 167 20.85 -18.32 17.65
CA ALA A 167 19.88 -19.15 18.35
C ALA A 167 18.50 -18.48 18.50
N ASP A 168 18.42 -17.15 18.29
CA ASP A 168 17.18 -16.40 18.39
C ASP A 168 16.46 -16.34 17.03
N PRO A 169 15.12 -16.15 17.02
CA PRO A 169 14.40 -15.87 15.78
C PRO A 169 15.00 -14.66 15.05
N PRO A 170 15.18 -14.73 13.72
CA PRO A 170 15.83 -13.66 12.98
C PRO A 170 15.05 -12.34 13.07
N PHE A 171 15.74 -11.26 13.42
CA PHE A 171 15.19 -9.91 13.31
C PHE A 171 15.16 -9.51 11.83
N LEU A 172 13.97 -9.31 11.30
CA LEU A 172 13.75 -9.02 9.88
C LEU A 172 12.88 -7.77 9.72
N ILE A 173 13.19 -6.94 8.73
CA ILE A 173 12.43 -5.75 8.40
C ILE A 173 12.00 -5.76 6.94
N SER A 174 10.88 -5.09 6.66
CA SER A 174 10.39 -4.82 5.32
C SER A 174 9.93 -3.37 5.21
N ASP A 175 10.09 -2.78 4.02
CA ASP A 175 9.58 -1.44 3.76
C ASP A 175 8.08 -1.48 3.48
N PHE A 176 7.32 -0.62 4.17
CA PHE A 176 5.89 -0.35 3.96
C PHE A 176 5.63 1.17 3.85
N GLY A 177 6.56 1.89 3.25
CA GLY A 177 6.57 3.34 3.22
C GLY A 177 5.72 4.00 2.14
N THR A 178 5.22 3.26 1.14
CA THR A 178 4.65 3.78 -0.11
C THR A 178 3.65 4.92 0.08
N ARG A 179 2.62 4.71 0.89
CA ARG A 179 1.54 5.71 1.08
C ARG A 179 1.94 6.96 1.85
N ARG A 180 3.13 6.98 2.47
CA ARG A 180 3.66 8.10 3.27
C ARG A 180 5.03 8.56 2.80
N ARG A 181 5.46 8.12 1.63
CA ARG A 181 6.77 8.45 1.09
C ARG A 181 6.92 9.96 0.85
N TYR A 182 8.14 10.43 0.92
CA TYR A 182 8.51 11.78 0.53
C TYR A 182 8.32 11.97 -1.00
N ASN A 183 8.93 11.10 -1.79
CA ASN A 183 8.71 10.85 -3.21
C ASN A 183 9.20 9.45 -3.59
N LEU A 184 8.92 9.00 -4.82
CA LEU A 184 9.32 7.67 -5.28
C LEU A 184 10.84 7.47 -5.29
N ALA A 185 11.59 8.48 -5.77
CA ALA A 185 13.05 8.39 -5.85
C ALA A 185 13.69 8.26 -4.45
N TRP A 186 13.16 9.00 -3.46
CA TRP A 186 13.61 8.90 -2.09
C TRP A 186 13.27 7.54 -1.46
N GLN A 187 12.08 6.99 -1.70
CA GLN A 187 11.74 5.65 -1.22
C GLN A 187 12.68 4.60 -1.81
N GLU A 188 12.95 4.66 -3.13
CA GLU A 188 13.92 3.77 -3.77
C GLU A 188 15.31 3.90 -3.15
N HIS A 189 15.79 5.12 -2.93
CA HIS A 189 17.08 5.38 -2.30
C HIS A 189 17.16 4.80 -0.89
N VAL A 190 16.13 4.98 -0.07
CA VAL A 190 16.04 4.39 1.26
C VAL A 190 16.14 2.86 1.20
N ILE A 191 15.39 2.22 0.32
CA ILE A 191 15.40 0.75 0.21
C ILE A 191 16.79 0.25 -0.23
N ARG A 192 17.42 0.88 -1.22
CA ARG A 192 18.77 0.51 -1.69
C ARG A 192 19.79 0.63 -0.57
N THR A 193 19.82 1.78 0.11
CA THR A 193 20.75 2.02 1.23
C THR A 193 20.60 0.99 2.35
N LEU A 194 19.36 0.63 2.70
CA LEU A 194 19.11 -0.36 3.74
C LEU A 194 19.48 -1.78 3.30
N LEU A 195 19.24 -2.15 2.04
CA LEU A 195 19.66 -3.43 1.47
C LEU A 195 21.18 -3.57 1.45
N GLU A 196 21.90 -2.49 1.09
CA GLU A 196 23.37 -2.48 1.09
C GLU A 196 23.95 -2.57 2.52
N ALA A 197 23.33 -1.89 3.49
CA ALA A 197 23.79 -1.86 4.86
C ALA A 197 23.53 -3.16 5.63
N ALA A 198 22.38 -3.81 5.39
CA ALA A 198 21.92 -4.96 6.15
C ALA A 198 21.13 -5.97 5.27
N PRO A 199 21.79 -6.61 4.28
CA PRO A 199 21.12 -7.49 3.31
C PRO A 199 20.44 -8.70 3.95
N ASP A 200 20.96 -9.19 5.05
CA ASP A 200 20.41 -10.36 5.76
C ASP A 200 19.17 -10.03 6.60
N ILE A 201 18.95 -8.74 6.90
CA ILE A 201 17.81 -8.25 7.70
C ILE A 201 16.69 -7.72 6.81
N VAL A 202 17.02 -7.01 5.75
CA VAL A 202 16.03 -6.37 4.88
C VAL A 202 15.44 -7.39 3.91
N ARG A 203 14.16 -7.71 4.07
CA ARG A 203 13.48 -8.76 3.30
C ARG A 203 12.91 -8.30 1.97
N GLY A 204 12.46 -7.07 1.89
CA GLY A 204 11.82 -6.54 0.69
C GLY A 204 10.98 -5.29 0.96
N THR A 205 10.10 -4.99 0.04
CA THR A 205 9.19 -3.85 0.11
C THR A 205 7.76 -4.26 -0.23
N SER A 206 6.79 -3.57 0.33
CA SER A 206 5.39 -3.73 -0.08
C SER A 206 5.10 -3.12 -1.46
N ASN A 207 5.91 -2.17 -1.91
CA ASN A 207 5.78 -1.53 -3.21
C ASN A 207 6.16 -2.48 -4.33
N VAL A 208 5.17 -2.90 -5.12
CA VAL A 208 5.35 -3.92 -6.18
C VAL A 208 6.25 -3.40 -7.31
N TYR A 209 6.14 -2.11 -7.66
CA TYR A 209 7.01 -1.49 -8.67
C TYR A 209 8.48 -1.51 -8.24
N LEU A 210 8.76 -1.10 -7.00
CA LEU A 210 10.13 -1.11 -6.46
C LEU A 210 10.65 -2.53 -6.27
N ALA A 211 9.81 -3.48 -5.84
CA ALA A 211 10.20 -4.88 -5.76
C ALA A 211 10.63 -5.43 -7.12
N LYS A 212 9.84 -5.18 -8.18
CA LYS A 212 10.18 -5.55 -9.56
C LYS A 212 11.47 -4.88 -10.01
N LYS A 213 11.58 -3.56 -9.83
CA LYS A 213 12.73 -2.75 -10.27
C LYS A 213 14.04 -3.14 -9.60
N LEU A 214 14.00 -3.48 -8.32
CA LEU A 214 15.16 -3.82 -7.50
C LEU A 214 15.48 -5.33 -7.48
N GLY A 215 14.60 -6.17 -8.04
CA GLY A 215 14.76 -7.61 -8.03
C GLY A 215 14.66 -8.22 -6.63
N ILE A 216 13.87 -7.60 -5.73
CA ILE A 216 13.64 -8.07 -4.36
C ILE A 216 12.21 -8.59 -4.17
N THR A 217 11.98 -9.23 -3.01
CA THR A 217 10.68 -9.83 -2.73
C THR A 217 9.60 -8.77 -2.48
N PRO A 218 8.46 -8.80 -3.18
CA PRO A 218 7.30 -8.02 -2.81
C PRO A 218 6.67 -8.59 -1.54
N ILE A 219 6.45 -7.76 -0.53
CA ILE A 219 5.98 -8.15 0.79
C ILE A 219 4.57 -7.61 1.03
N GLY A 220 3.71 -8.44 1.56
CA GLY A 220 2.35 -8.04 1.95
C GLY A 220 1.37 -9.18 1.81
N THR A 221 0.35 -9.16 2.68
CA THR A 221 -0.77 -10.10 2.65
C THR A 221 -2.08 -9.35 2.55
N MET A 222 -2.67 -8.97 3.68
CA MET A 222 -3.91 -8.21 3.78
C MET A 222 -3.70 -6.92 4.57
N ALA A 223 -4.62 -5.97 4.45
CA ALA A 223 -4.70 -4.78 5.30
C ALA A 223 -5.94 -4.82 6.19
N HIS A 224 -6.01 -3.94 7.20
CA HIS A 224 -7.16 -3.81 8.10
C HIS A 224 -8.47 -3.63 7.35
N GLU A 225 -8.46 -2.91 6.23
CA GLU A 225 -9.66 -2.69 5.40
C GLU A 225 -10.31 -3.99 4.92
N PHE A 226 -9.51 -5.04 4.66
CA PHE A 226 -10.05 -6.34 4.27
C PHE A 226 -10.92 -6.94 5.37
N LEU A 227 -10.34 -7.07 6.57
CA LEU A 227 -11.05 -7.60 7.73
C LEU A 227 -12.28 -6.72 8.09
N GLN A 228 -12.11 -5.40 8.06
CA GLN A 228 -13.17 -4.45 8.37
C GLN A 228 -14.31 -4.45 7.34
N ALA A 229 -14.03 -4.70 6.06
CA ALA A 229 -15.05 -4.79 5.02
C ALA A 229 -16.09 -5.90 5.31
N PHE A 230 -15.65 -6.99 5.93
CA PHE A 230 -16.53 -8.09 6.31
C PHE A 230 -17.56 -7.73 7.39
N GLN A 231 -17.40 -6.61 8.09
CA GLN A 231 -18.45 -6.08 8.97
C GLN A 231 -19.67 -5.57 8.19
N ALA A 232 -19.50 -5.25 6.92
CA ALA A 232 -20.56 -4.76 6.04
C ALA A 232 -21.09 -5.85 5.06
N PHE A 233 -20.40 -6.97 4.92
CA PHE A 233 -20.87 -8.10 4.12
C PHE A 233 -21.91 -8.92 4.90
N ASP A 234 -22.65 -9.75 4.20
CA ASP A 234 -23.84 -10.49 4.71
C ASP A 234 -23.51 -11.57 5.78
N SER A 235 -22.56 -11.28 6.65
CA SER A 235 -22.18 -12.07 7.80
C SER A 235 -22.74 -11.46 9.09
N ARG A 236 -22.95 -12.28 10.10
CA ARG A 236 -23.23 -11.75 11.44
C ARG A 236 -22.02 -10.92 11.89
N LEU A 237 -22.25 -9.72 12.37
CA LEU A 237 -21.17 -8.83 12.83
C LEU A 237 -20.23 -9.52 13.84
N ARG A 238 -20.73 -10.45 14.63
CA ARG A 238 -19.94 -11.25 15.56
C ARG A 238 -18.90 -12.14 14.88
N ASP A 239 -19.20 -12.62 13.67
CA ASP A 239 -18.43 -13.65 12.97
C ASP A 239 -17.61 -13.08 11.81
N PHE A 240 -17.58 -11.73 11.64
CA PHE A 240 -16.95 -11.06 10.49
C PHE A 240 -15.49 -11.41 10.31
N GLN A 241 -14.73 -11.49 11.41
CA GLN A 241 -13.29 -11.76 11.37
C GLN A 241 -13.02 -13.19 10.89
N ARG A 242 -13.80 -14.16 11.39
CA ARG A 242 -13.73 -15.54 10.92
C ARG A 242 -14.09 -15.65 9.45
N ALA A 243 -15.18 -15.00 9.01
CA ALA A 243 -15.59 -15.00 7.61
C ALA A 243 -14.52 -14.40 6.69
N ALA A 244 -13.84 -13.34 7.13
CA ALA A 244 -12.71 -12.77 6.41
C ALA A 244 -11.54 -13.75 6.28
N LEU A 245 -11.16 -14.41 7.36
CA LEU A 245 -10.09 -15.42 7.36
C LEU A 245 -10.45 -16.63 6.47
N GLU A 246 -11.67 -17.13 6.55
CA GLU A 246 -12.17 -18.22 5.70
C GLU A 246 -12.11 -17.85 4.20
N SER A 247 -12.54 -16.64 3.85
CA SER A 247 -12.44 -16.12 2.48
C SER A 247 -11.00 -16.03 2.00
N TRP A 248 -10.08 -15.62 2.88
CA TRP A 248 -8.66 -15.56 2.58
C TRP A 248 -8.05 -16.94 2.34
N VAL A 249 -8.33 -17.89 3.23
CA VAL A 249 -7.86 -19.29 3.09
C VAL A 249 -8.44 -19.94 1.83
N HIS A 250 -9.71 -19.67 1.51
CA HIS A 250 -10.35 -20.17 0.29
C HIS A 250 -9.61 -19.68 -0.96
N GLU A 251 -9.17 -18.42 -0.96
CA GLU A 251 -8.45 -17.83 -2.10
C GLU A 251 -7.00 -18.35 -2.20
N TYR A 252 -6.25 -18.35 -1.09
CA TYR A 252 -4.82 -18.54 -1.09
C TYR A 252 -4.33 -19.91 -0.63
N ARG A 253 -5.19 -20.73 -0.02
CA ARG A 253 -4.93 -22.13 0.32
C ARG A 253 -3.59 -22.37 1.05
N GLY A 254 -3.24 -21.50 1.98
CA GLY A 254 -2.01 -21.57 2.79
C GLY A 254 -0.87 -20.67 2.29
N ASP A 255 -0.98 -20.07 1.10
CA ASP A 255 -0.12 -18.95 0.73
C ASP A 255 -0.56 -17.69 1.49
N LEU A 256 0.37 -16.75 1.68
CA LEU A 256 0.11 -15.47 2.35
C LEU A 256 -0.50 -15.64 3.78
N GLY A 257 0.04 -16.59 4.55
CA GLY A 257 -0.47 -17.00 5.86
C GLY A 257 -0.23 -16.04 7.02
N ILE A 258 -0.06 -14.72 6.77
CA ILE A 258 0.07 -13.71 7.82
C ILE A 258 -1.21 -12.89 7.87
N ALA A 259 -1.91 -12.92 9.00
CA ALA A 259 -3.13 -12.16 9.26
C ALA A 259 -2.89 -11.07 10.32
N LEU A 260 -3.74 -10.04 10.31
CA LEU A 260 -3.72 -8.95 11.27
C LEU A 260 -4.56 -9.32 12.50
N THR A 261 -4.00 -9.10 13.69
CA THR A 261 -4.59 -9.53 14.96
C THR A 261 -5.25 -8.40 15.75
N ASP A 262 -5.12 -7.16 15.28
CA ASP A 262 -5.43 -5.95 16.04
C ASP A 262 -6.68 -5.17 15.55
N VAL A 263 -7.48 -5.76 14.66
CA VAL A 263 -8.73 -5.11 14.20
C VAL A 263 -9.73 -4.93 15.35
N VAL A 264 -9.90 -5.95 16.18
CA VAL A 264 -10.72 -5.91 17.41
C VAL A 264 -9.82 -6.05 18.64
N GLY A 265 -8.75 -6.80 18.51
CA GLY A 265 -7.78 -7.10 19.55
C GLY A 265 -7.35 -8.56 19.53
N MET A 266 -6.18 -8.84 20.10
CA MET A 266 -5.53 -10.15 20.08
C MET A 266 -6.42 -11.26 20.65
N ASP A 267 -7.07 -11.04 21.79
CA ASP A 267 -7.91 -12.05 22.43
C ASP A 267 -9.13 -12.44 21.58
N ALA A 268 -9.70 -11.47 20.87
CA ALA A 268 -10.80 -11.72 19.95
C ALA A 268 -10.30 -12.50 18.73
N PHE A 269 -9.13 -12.12 18.18
CA PHE A 269 -8.52 -12.81 17.07
C PHE A 269 -8.23 -14.28 17.41
N LEU A 270 -7.60 -14.57 18.54
CA LEU A 270 -7.22 -15.93 18.97
C LEU A 270 -8.43 -16.83 19.21
N ARG A 271 -9.59 -16.28 19.55
CA ARG A 271 -10.84 -17.06 19.65
C ARG A 271 -11.38 -17.50 18.29
N ASP A 272 -11.18 -16.68 17.27
CA ASP A 272 -11.67 -16.92 15.91
C ASP A 272 -10.67 -17.73 15.08
N PHE A 273 -9.39 -17.68 15.46
CA PHE A 273 -8.27 -18.35 14.78
C PHE A 273 -8.07 -19.73 15.43
N ASP A 274 -8.76 -20.73 14.91
CA ASP A 274 -8.72 -22.12 15.38
C ASP A 274 -7.83 -23.03 14.50
N LEU A 275 -7.88 -24.32 14.73
CA LEU A 275 -7.08 -25.33 14.00
C LEU A 275 -7.37 -25.40 12.50
N TYR A 276 -8.40 -24.73 12.01
CA TYR A 276 -8.71 -24.65 10.59
C TYR A 276 -7.76 -23.69 9.86
N PHE A 277 -7.30 -22.64 10.53
CA PHE A 277 -6.41 -21.63 9.98
C PHE A 277 -4.93 -21.92 10.31
#